data_59b6785f825f11fe5ee0b5a413e6e7a4
#
_entry.id   59b6785f825f11fe5ee0b5a413e6e7a4
#
_cell.length_a   1.000
_cell.length_b   1.000
_cell.length_c   1.000
_cell.angle_alpha   90.00
_cell.angle_beta   90.00
_cell.angle_gamma   90.00
#
_symmetry.space_group_name_H-M   'P 1'
#
loop_
_entity.id
_entity.type
_entity.pdbx_description
1 polymer ?
#
loop_
_entity_poly.entity_id
_entity_poly.type
_entity_poly.pdbx_seq_one_letter_code
_entity_poly.pdbx_strand_id
1 'polypeptide(L)'
;MNKYIKDTAYIAIIVTIVIGMTVSKNNAIQDQRELFYQTMSAADVLDEHYANKQDPVEAVANYFEYFNNANKEALNENSDSPFIFIIGNEKNAYDKYGDSVDFEGLEKIGWSYSSIHSSELIYKHRSSAMVHINFSRFDKNDEAISTSDVTYLLVFKDGQWKMKSGFVQGNLSLGK
;
A
#
# COMPACT_ATOMS: atom_id res chain seq x y z
N MET A 1 -53.92 36.59 35.17
CA MET A 1 -53.38 35.65 34.19
C MET A 1 -52.76 34.50 34.95
N ASN A 2 -53.25 33.28 34.73
CA ASN A 2 -53.04 32.13 35.59
C ASN A 2 -51.56 31.66 35.48
N LYS A 3 -50.88 31.42 36.59
CA LYS A 3 -49.50 31.03 36.71
C LYS A 3 -49.19 29.81 35.78
N TYR A 4 -50.11 28.85 35.69
CA TYR A 4 -50.03 27.68 34.85
C TYR A 4 -49.95 27.96 33.34
N ILE A 5 -50.59 29.05 32.87
CA ILE A 5 -50.54 29.41 31.42
C ILE A 5 -49.13 29.94 31.04
N LYS A 6 -48.47 30.67 31.96
CA LYS A 6 -47.11 31.16 31.74
C LYS A 6 -46.11 30.01 31.69
N ASP A 7 -46.22 29.08 32.63
CA ASP A 7 -45.31 27.95 32.73
C ASP A 7 -45.43 27.02 31.49
N THR A 8 -46.64 26.78 30.97
CA THR A 8 -46.91 26.02 29.77
C THR A 8 -46.31 26.68 28.51
N ALA A 9 -46.42 28.01 28.42
CA ALA A 9 -45.84 28.77 27.30
C ALA A 9 -44.30 28.72 27.32
N TYR A 10 -43.66 28.81 28.48
CA TYR A 10 -42.21 28.70 28.61
C TYR A 10 -41.70 27.29 28.21
N ILE A 11 -42.37 26.23 28.65
CA ILE A 11 -42.04 24.86 28.28
C ILE A 11 -42.14 24.66 26.76
N ALA A 12 -43.20 25.17 26.13
CA ALA A 12 -43.39 25.06 24.69
C ALA A 12 -42.26 25.77 23.91
N ILE A 13 -41.81 26.94 24.34
CA ILE A 13 -40.70 27.69 23.74
C ILE A 13 -39.38 26.91 23.87
N ILE A 14 -39.07 26.37 25.05
CA ILE A 14 -37.85 25.60 25.27
C ILE A 14 -37.83 24.34 24.38
N VAL A 15 -38.95 23.62 24.31
CA VAL A 15 -39.07 22.41 23.47
C VAL A 15 -38.85 22.77 21.99
N THR A 16 -39.43 23.87 21.51
CA THR A 16 -39.25 24.32 20.12
C THR A 16 -37.79 24.69 19.82
N ILE A 17 -37.11 25.37 20.74
CA ILE A 17 -35.69 25.72 20.60
C ILE A 17 -34.82 24.45 20.55
N VAL A 18 -35.05 23.50 21.44
CA VAL A 18 -34.30 22.23 21.50
C VAL A 18 -34.50 21.42 20.23
N ILE A 19 -35.73 21.31 19.75
CA ILE A 19 -36.04 20.62 18.49
C ILE A 19 -35.35 21.34 17.31
N GLY A 20 -35.44 22.68 17.25
CA GLY A 20 -34.79 23.46 16.20
C GLY A 20 -33.26 23.28 16.18
N MET A 21 -32.62 23.29 17.34
CA MET A 21 -31.17 23.03 17.46
C MET A 21 -30.79 21.61 17.06
N THR A 22 -31.62 20.61 17.37
CA THR A 22 -31.36 19.21 17.03
C THR A 22 -31.50 19.00 15.54
N VAL A 23 -32.51 19.54 14.90
CA VAL A 23 -32.72 19.48 13.44
C VAL A 23 -31.58 20.19 12.70
N SER A 24 -31.19 21.38 13.16
CA SER A 24 -30.06 22.11 12.54
C SER A 24 -28.73 21.34 12.63
N LYS A 25 -28.44 20.70 13.78
CA LYS A 25 -27.25 19.85 13.92
C LYS A 25 -27.30 18.62 13.01
N ASN A 26 -28.46 17.98 12.89
CA ASN A 26 -28.62 16.82 12.02
C ASN A 26 -28.42 17.19 10.55
N ASN A 27 -28.94 18.33 10.11
CA ASN A 27 -28.75 18.80 8.74
C ASN A 27 -27.27 19.12 8.47
N ALA A 28 -26.58 19.79 9.39
CA ALA A 28 -25.14 20.06 9.25
C ALA A 28 -24.31 18.78 9.18
N ILE A 29 -24.66 17.74 9.93
CA ILE A 29 -24.00 16.43 9.87
C ILE A 29 -24.28 15.73 8.52
N GLN A 30 -25.50 15.83 8.01
CA GLN A 30 -25.85 15.26 6.69
C GLN A 30 -25.10 15.98 5.57
N ASP A 31 -25.05 17.31 5.60
CA ASP A 31 -24.30 18.11 4.63
C ASP A 31 -22.81 17.77 4.63
N GLN A 32 -22.22 17.59 5.82
CA GLN A 32 -20.82 17.15 5.93
C GLN A 32 -20.59 15.73 5.39
N ARG A 33 -21.52 14.81 5.61
CA ARG A 33 -21.46 13.45 5.06
C ARG A 33 -21.57 13.46 3.55
N GLU A 34 -22.50 14.20 3.01
CA GLU A 34 -22.69 14.32 1.56
C GLU A 34 -21.46 14.91 0.88
N LEU A 35 -20.86 15.97 1.46
CA LEU A 35 -19.63 16.56 0.99
C LEU A 35 -18.45 15.55 1.06
N PHE A 36 -18.37 14.77 2.13
CA PHE A 36 -17.38 13.71 2.27
C PHE A 36 -17.53 12.64 1.19
N TYR A 37 -18.77 12.15 0.94
CA TYR A 37 -19.02 11.16 -0.11
C TYR A 37 -18.76 11.70 -1.50
N GLN A 38 -19.11 12.96 -1.79
CA GLN A 38 -18.79 13.60 -3.05
C GLN A 38 -17.30 13.78 -3.26
N THR A 39 -16.56 14.12 -2.19
CA THR A 39 -15.10 14.25 -2.24
C THR A 39 -14.43 12.89 -2.46
N MET A 40 -14.92 11.83 -1.78
CA MET A 40 -14.45 10.47 -1.98
C MET A 40 -14.73 9.97 -3.40
N SER A 41 -15.94 10.17 -3.91
CA SER A 41 -16.32 9.78 -5.29
C SER A 41 -15.48 10.52 -6.34
N ALA A 42 -15.20 11.80 -6.14
CA ALA A 42 -14.32 12.56 -7.03
C ALA A 42 -12.87 12.07 -6.96
N ALA A 43 -12.41 11.65 -5.77
CA ALA A 43 -11.09 11.03 -5.60
C ALA A 43 -11.01 9.67 -6.30
N ASP A 44 -12.06 8.85 -6.22
CA ASP A 44 -12.14 7.55 -6.87
C ASP A 44 -12.11 7.67 -8.41
N VAL A 45 -12.83 8.67 -8.97
CA VAL A 45 -12.79 8.97 -10.42
C VAL A 45 -11.41 9.44 -10.86
N LEU A 46 -10.73 10.24 -10.05
CA LEU A 46 -9.34 10.65 -10.32
C LEU A 46 -8.38 9.46 -10.18
N ASP A 47 -8.64 8.55 -9.25
CA ASP A 47 -7.86 7.32 -9.07
C ASP A 47 -7.95 6.42 -10.30
N GLU A 48 -9.14 6.22 -10.84
CA GLU A 48 -9.36 5.45 -12.07
C GLU A 48 -8.59 6.04 -13.28
N HIS A 49 -8.48 7.36 -13.34
CA HIS A 49 -7.76 8.05 -14.41
C HIS A 49 -6.23 7.96 -14.27
N TYR A 50 -5.69 7.96 -13.04
CA TYR A 50 -4.25 7.92 -12.78
C TYR A 50 -3.69 6.51 -12.54
N ALA A 51 -4.50 5.59 -12.01
CA ALA A 51 -4.08 4.21 -11.73
C ALA A 51 -3.98 3.33 -12.98
N ASN A 52 -4.53 3.76 -14.11
CA ASN A 52 -4.62 2.95 -15.34
C ASN A 52 -3.32 2.87 -16.16
N LYS A 53 -2.20 3.42 -15.69
CA LYS A 53 -0.97 3.44 -16.51
C LYS A 53 -0.02 2.28 -16.25
N GLN A 54 -0.08 1.65 -15.09
CA GLN A 54 0.71 0.47 -14.76
C GLN A 54 0.02 -0.34 -13.65
N ASP A 55 -0.04 -1.65 -13.83
CA ASP A 55 -0.50 -2.56 -12.78
C ASP A 55 0.61 -2.74 -11.72
N PRO A 56 0.30 -2.63 -10.41
CA PRO A 56 1.28 -2.92 -9.36
C PRO A 56 1.87 -4.33 -9.45
N VAL A 57 1.08 -5.32 -9.90
CA VAL A 57 1.55 -6.69 -10.11
C VAL A 57 2.58 -6.76 -11.22
N GLU A 58 2.34 -6.05 -12.33
CA GLU A 58 3.30 -5.93 -13.43
C GLU A 58 4.59 -5.24 -12.97
N ALA A 59 4.49 -4.20 -12.13
CA ALA A 59 5.67 -3.55 -11.58
C ALA A 59 6.55 -4.50 -10.74
N VAL A 60 5.92 -5.42 -9.98
CA VAL A 60 6.65 -6.47 -9.25
C VAL A 60 7.27 -7.49 -10.22
N ALA A 61 6.57 -7.89 -11.28
CA ALA A 61 7.12 -8.81 -12.29
C ALA A 61 8.36 -8.22 -12.99
N ASN A 62 8.28 -6.96 -13.44
CA ASN A 62 9.40 -6.24 -14.05
C ASN A 62 10.60 -6.14 -13.10
N TYR A 63 10.33 -5.95 -11.82
CA TYR A 63 11.34 -5.94 -10.79
C TYR A 63 12.09 -7.29 -10.71
N PHE A 64 11.41 -8.43 -10.84
CA PHE A 64 12.05 -9.75 -10.88
C PHE A 64 12.91 -9.94 -12.13
N GLU A 65 12.52 -9.34 -13.26
CA GLU A 65 13.38 -9.33 -14.47
C GLU A 65 14.68 -8.56 -14.22
N TYR A 66 14.59 -7.37 -13.58
CA TYR A 66 15.81 -6.62 -13.24
C TYR A 66 16.69 -7.38 -12.25
N PHE A 67 16.08 -8.06 -11.28
CA PHE A 67 16.80 -8.88 -10.32
C PHE A 67 17.53 -10.05 -11.01
N ASN A 68 16.84 -10.79 -11.87
CA ASN A 68 17.41 -11.93 -12.60
C ASN A 68 18.53 -11.53 -13.55
N ASN A 69 18.51 -10.30 -14.06
CA ASN A 69 19.58 -9.72 -14.86
C ASN A 69 20.69 -9.06 -14.03
N ALA A 70 20.66 -9.19 -12.70
CA ALA A 70 21.55 -8.50 -11.76
C ALA A 70 21.66 -6.98 -12.02
N ASN A 71 20.62 -6.39 -12.59
CA ASN A 71 20.58 -4.97 -12.96
C ASN A 71 20.27 -4.09 -11.75
N LYS A 72 21.31 -3.81 -10.97
CA LYS A 72 21.22 -3.03 -9.73
C LYS A 72 20.72 -1.60 -9.98
N GLU A 73 21.07 -1.01 -11.09
CA GLU A 73 20.65 0.33 -11.47
C GLU A 73 19.14 0.40 -11.70
N ALA A 74 18.58 -0.52 -12.50
CA ALA A 74 17.14 -0.61 -12.72
C ALA A 74 16.37 -0.92 -11.42
N LEU A 75 16.90 -1.77 -10.54
CA LEU A 75 16.32 -2.02 -9.22
C LEU A 75 16.25 -0.73 -8.38
N ASN A 76 17.30 0.09 -8.41
CA ASN A 76 17.35 1.34 -7.68
C ASN A 76 16.40 2.40 -8.26
N GLU A 77 16.29 2.52 -9.57
CA GLU A 77 15.37 3.45 -10.25
C GLU A 77 13.90 3.11 -9.97
N ASN A 78 13.58 1.82 -9.87
CA ASN A 78 12.23 1.32 -9.61
C ASN A 78 11.93 1.12 -8.12
N SER A 79 12.76 1.62 -7.22
CA SER A 79 12.53 1.67 -5.78
C SER A 79 12.44 3.10 -5.26
N ASP A 80 11.68 3.30 -4.18
CA ASP A 80 11.61 4.57 -3.45
C ASP A 80 12.55 4.56 -2.24
N SER A 81 13.11 5.73 -1.91
CA SER A 81 14.01 5.90 -0.76
C SER A 81 13.24 6.32 0.51
N PRO A 82 13.63 5.87 1.69
CA PRO A 82 14.42 4.66 1.95
C PRO A 82 13.63 3.40 1.62
N PHE A 83 14.32 2.35 1.16
CA PHE A 83 13.74 1.01 1.00
C PHE A 83 13.93 0.21 2.30
N ILE A 84 12.90 -0.54 2.72
CA ILE A 84 12.91 -1.27 3.99
C ILE A 84 12.56 -2.73 3.77
N PHE A 85 13.44 -3.65 4.21
CA PHE A 85 13.08 -5.05 4.42
C PHE A 85 12.73 -5.32 5.88
N ILE A 86 11.64 -6.05 6.08
CA ILE A 86 11.27 -6.64 7.37
C ILE A 86 11.31 -8.14 7.18
N ILE A 87 12.27 -8.80 7.85
CA ILE A 87 12.53 -10.24 7.77
C ILE A 87 12.39 -10.78 9.19
N GLY A 88 11.31 -11.50 9.45
CA GLY A 88 10.96 -11.90 10.81
C GLY A 88 10.78 -10.68 11.73
N ASN A 89 11.63 -10.54 12.76
CA ASN A 89 11.61 -9.42 13.70
C ASN A 89 12.64 -8.32 13.36
N GLU A 90 13.43 -8.50 12.31
CA GLU A 90 14.50 -7.58 11.94
C GLU A 90 14.03 -6.59 10.90
N LYS A 91 14.41 -5.33 11.08
CA LYS A 91 14.18 -4.24 10.13
C LYS A 91 15.51 -3.76 9.57
N ASN A 92 15.69 -3.91 8.28
CA ASN A 92 16.84 -3.44 7.53
C ASN A 92 16.45 -2.32 6.59
N ALA A 93 17.06 -1.15 6.72
CA ALA A 93 16.81 0.01 5.88
C ALA A 93 18.03 0.27 4.97
N TYR A 94 17.72 0.55 3.69
CA TYR A 94 18.69 0.86 2.65
C TYR A 94 18.27 2.15 1.95
N ASP A 95 19.20 2.84 1.31
CA ASP A 95 18.81 4.02 0.52
C ASP A 95 17.91 3.59 -0.64
N LYS A 96 18.31 2.55 -1.36
CA LYS A 96 17.56 1.96 -2.47
C LYS A 96 17.54 0.44 -2.37
N TYR A 97 16.64 -0.20 -3.10
CA TYR A 97 16.54 -1.66 -3.08
C TYR A 97 17.84 -2.37 -3.53
N GLY A 98 18.41 -1.97 -4.66
CA GLY A 98 19.63 -2.60 -5.18
C GLY A 98 20.79 -2.56 -4.19
N ASP A 99 20.79 -1.61 -3.24
CA ASP A 99 21.80 -1.53 -2.18
C ASP A 99 21.63 -2.63 -1.12
N SER A 100 20.45 -3.24 -1.07
CA SER A 100 20.18 -4.38 -0.18
C SER A 100 20.79 -5.67 -0.69
N VAL A 101 21.07 -5.81 -1.98
CA VAL A 101 21.44 -7.07 -2.64
C VAL A 101 22.93 -7.12 -2.92
N ASP A 102 23.54 -8.26 -2.56
CA ASP A 102 24.86 -8.67 -3.01
C ASP A 102 24.75 -9.84 -4.01
N PHE A 103 24.79 -9.52 -5.29
CA PHE A 103 24.64 -10.53 -6.37
C PHE A 103 25.82 -11.51 -6.39
N GLU A 104 27.05 -11.07 -6.10
CA GLU A 104 28.21 -11.97 -6.01
C GLU A 104 28.04 -12.98 -4.85
N GLY A 105 27.49 -12.50 -3.73
CA GLY A 105 27.16 -13.36 -2.60
C GLY A 105 26.05 -14.36 -2.92
N LEU A 106 25.04 -13.93 -3.69
CA LEU A 106 23.98 -14.83 -4.15
C LEU A 106 24.53 -15.93 -5.08
N GLU A 107 25.39 -15.59 -6.04
CA GLU A 107 26.04 -16.54 -6.92
C GLU A 107 26.87 -17.57 -6.15
N LYS A 108 27.60 -17.14 -5.11
CA LYS A 108 28.39 -18.04 -4.24
C LYS A 108 27.56 -19.07 -3.51
N ILE A 109 26.29 -18.75 -3.18
CA ILE A 109 25.35 -19.70 -2.57
C ILE A 109 24.55 -20.49 -3.61
N GLY A 110 24.89 -20.37 -4.89
CA GLY A 110 24.34 -21.16 -6.00
C GLY A 110 23.17 -20.51 -6.72
N TRP A 111 22.77 -19.27 -6.39
CA TRP A 111 21.68 -18.60 -7.11
C TRP A 111 22.03 -18.35 -8.57
N SER A 112 21.10 -18.65 -9.44
CA SER A 112 21.16 -18.40 -10.89
C SER A 112 20.01 -17.50 -11.34
N TYR A 113 18.80 -17.79 -10.88
CA TYR A 113 17.61 -16.99 -11.18
C TYR A 113 16.51 -17.18 -10.13
N SER A 114 15.49 -16.35 -10.20
CA SER A 114 14.28 -16.41 -9.37
C SER A 114 13.04 -16.49 -10.27
N SER A 115 12.03 -17.28 -9.83
CA SER A 115 10.75 -17.40 -10.55
C SER A 115 9.59 -17.22 -9.62
N ILE A 116 8.63 -16.37 -10.02
CA ILE A 116 7.37 -16.14 -9.29
C ILE A 116 6.42 -17.31 -9.60
N HIS A 117 5.89 -17.93 -8.57
CA HIS A 117 4.85 -18.97 -8.67
C HIS A 117 3.45 -18.39 -8.64
N SER A 118 3.25 -17.38 -7.79
CA SER A 118 1.98 -16.67 -7.68
C SER A 118 2.20 -15.22 -7.28
N SER A 119 1.31 -14.36 -7.75
CA SER A 119 1.23 -12.95 -7.35
C SER A 119 -0.22 -12.56 -7.12
N GLU A 120 -0.49 -11.86 -6.04
CA GLU A 120 -1.82 -11.41 -5.63
C GLU A 120 -1.77 -9.94 -5.25
N LEU A 121 -2.66 -9.14 -5.85
CA LEU A 121 -2.90 -7.76 -5.45
C LEU A 121 -3.78 -7.77 -4.19
N ILE A 122 -3.18 -7.53 -3.02
CA ILE A 122 -3.89 -7.54 -1.73
C ILE A 122 -4.62 -6.22 -1.50
N TYR A 123 -4.02 -5.12 -1.92
CA TYR A 123 -4.51 -3.78 -1.68
C TYR A 123 -4.05 -2.84 -2.78
N LYS A 124 -4.94 -1.95 -3.23
CA LYS A 124 -4.62 -0.86 -4.15
C LYS A 124 -5.37 0.39 -3.76
N HIS A 125 -4.67 1.49 -3.69
CA HIS A 125 -5.21 2.82 -3.52
C HIS A 125 -4.46 3.79 -4.46
N ARG A 126 -4.85 5.05 -4.48
CA ARG A 126 -4.33 6.09 -5.38
C ARG A 126 -2.79 6.18 -5.44
N SER A 127 -2.12 6.07 -4.29
CA SER A 127 -0.67 6.27 -4.17
C SER A 127 0.06 5.10 -3.53
N SER A 128 -0.63 4.01 -3.21
CA SER A 128 -0.05 2.85 -2.57
C SER A 128 -0.73 1.57 -2.98
N ALA A 129 0.04 0.49 -3.06
CA ALA A 129 -0.47 -0.85 -3.33
C ALA A 129 0.33 -1.88 -2.53
N MET A 130 -0.28 -3.02 -2.26
CA MET A 130 0.39 -4.17 -1.67
C MET A 130 0.20 -5.39 -2.56
N VAL A 131 1.31 -6.00 -2.92
CA VAL A 131 1.35 -7.21 -3.76
C VAL A 131 2.02 -8.31 -2.97
N HIS A 132 1.32 -9.42 -2.78
CA HIS A 132 1.87 -10.64 -2.20
C HIS A 132 2.38 -11.55 -3.30
N ILE A 133 3.56 -12.11 -3.12
CA ILE A 133 4.14 -13.07 -4.05
C ILE A 133 4.67 -14.28 -3.31
N ASN A 134 4.57 -15.45 -3.96
CA ASN A 134 5.36 -16.63 -3.66
C ASN A 134 6.34 -16.86 -4.80
N PHE A 135 7.62 -17.06 -4.48
CA PHE A 135 8.66 -17.27 -5.48
C PHE A 135 9.74 -18.23 -4.99
N SER A 136 10.43 -18.87 -5.92
CA SER A 136 11.62 -19.67 -5.63
C SER A 136 12.86 -19.10 -6.31
N ARG A 137 13.98 -19.38 -5.70
CA ARG A 137 15.31 -19.21 -6.26
C ARG A 137 15.83 -20.55 -6.75
N PHE A 138 16.51 -20.54 -7.87
CA PHE A 138 17.00 -21.71 -8.53
C PHE A 138 18.52 -21.61 -8.77
N ASP A 139 19.16 -22.74 -8.77
CA ASP A 139 20.53 -22.87 -9.21
C ASP A 139 20.61 -23.04 -10.74
N LYS A 140 21.83 -23.23 -11.26
CA LYS A 140 22.09 -23.45 -12.69
C LYS A 140 21.57 -24.79 -13.24
N ASN A 141 21.16 -25.71 -12.38
CA ASN A 141 20.62 -27.02 -12.76
C ASN A 141 19.08 -27.05 -12.63
N ASP A 142 18.44 -25.89 -12.44
CA ASP A 142 17.01 -25.74 -12.18
C ASP A 142 16.55 -26.39 -10.86
N GLU A 143 17.46 -26.59 -9.89
CA GLU A 143 17.10 -27.05 -8.56
C GLU A 143 16.74 -25.86 -7.66
N ALA A 144 15.59 -25.97 -6.98
CA ALA A 144 15.14 -24.91 -6.07
C ALA A 144 16.01 -24.87 -4.82
N ILE A 145 16.69 -23.74 -4.57
CA ILE A 145 17.53 -23.53 -3.39
C ILE A 145 16.79 -22.86 -2.24
N SER A 146 15.72 -22.13 -2.54
CA SER A 146 14.83 -21.55 -1.52
C SER A 146 13.48 -21.17 -2.10
N THR A 147 12.45 -21.18 -1.25
CA THR A 147 11.13 -20.62 -1.55
C THR A 147 10.78 -19.61 -0.47
N SER A 148 10.20 -18.49 -0.86
CA SER A 148 9.88 -17.39 0.04
C SER A 148 8.54 -16.77 -0.32
N ASP A 149 7.84 -16.30 0.72
CA ASP A 149 6.66 -15.46 0.60
C ASP A 149 7.03 -14.03 0.97
N VAL A 150 6.69 -13.08 0.11
CA VAL A 150 6.97 -11.67 0.34
C VAL A 150 5.75 -10.83 0.01
N THR A 151 5.41 -9.92 0.90
CA THR A 151 4.44 -8.86 0.62
C THR A 151 5.20 -7.56 0.37
N TYR A 152 5.14 -7.06 -0.85
CA TYR A 152 5.71 -5.77 -1.21
C TYR A 152 4.69 -4.65 -1.02
N LEU A 153 5.12 -3.57 -0.38
CA LEU A 153 4.45 -2.27 -0.43
C LEU A 153 5.04 -1.46 -1.58
N LEU A 154 4.18 -0.97 -2.45
CA LEU A 154 4.53 -0.07 -3.54
C LEU A 154 3.93 1.31 -3.30
N VAL A 155 4.61 2.34 -3.79
CA VAL A 155 4.12 3.71 -3.83
C VAL A 155 4.07 4.20 -5.27
N PHE A 156 3.01 4.93 -5.64
CA PHE A 156 2.90 5.53 -6.96
C PHE A 156 3.55 6.91 -6.94
N LYS A 157 4.64 7.07 -7.68
CA LYS A 157 5.44 8.29 -7.70
C LYS A 157 6.06 8.48 -9.08
N ASP A 158 6.07 9.72 -9.55
CA ASP A 158 6.62 10.10 -10.86
C ASP A 158 5.99 9.32 -12.03
N GLY A 159 4.69 8.97 -11.90
CA GLY A 159 3.93 8.28 -12.93
C GLY A 159 4.12 6.76 -12.98
N GLN A 160 4.76 6.15 -11.97
CA GLN A 160 5.01 4.71 -11.92
C GLN A 160 4.95 4.15 -10.49
N TRP A 161 4.71 2.85 -10.38
CA TRP A 161 4.80 2.12 -9.11
C TRP A 161 6.26 1.84 -8.76
N LYS A 162 6.68 2.25 -7.57
CA LYS A 162 8.02 2.02 -7.03
C LYS A 162 7.97 1.15 -5.79
N MET A 163 8.89 0.23 -5.66
CA MET A 163 9.02 -0.62 -4.48
C MET A 163 9.45 0.20 -3.27
N LYS A 164 8.71 0.12 -2.17
CA LYS A 164 8.98 0.88 -0.93
C LYS A 164 9.44 0.00 0.22
N SER A 165 8.85 -1.17 0.37
CA SER A 165 9.26 -2.13 1.39
C SER A 165 8.89 -3.55 1.00
N GLY A 166 9.57 -4.54 1.62
CA GLY A 166 9.24 -5.95 1.54
C GLY A 166 9.11 -6.56 2.94
N PHE A 167 7.99 -7.26 3.16
CA PHE A 167 7.70 -8.04 4.36
C PHE A 167 7.91 -9.51 4.01
N VAL A 168 8.98 -10.10 4.51
CA VAL A 168 9.40 -11.46 4.17
C VAL A 168 8.91 -12.44 5.22
N GLN A 169 8.22 -13.47 4.77
CA GLN A 169 7.90 -14.63 5.58
C GLN A 169 8.87 -15.77 5.20
N GLY A 170 9.60 -16.27 6.19
CA GLY A 170 10.64 -17.27 5.99
C GLY A 170 12.04 -16.67 5.88
N ASN A 171 12.96 -17.43 5.30
CA ASN A 171 14.35 -17.05 5.15
C ASN A 171 14.62 -16.52 3.74
N LEU A 172 14.94 -15.23 3.65
CA LEU A 172 15.40 -14.63 2.40
C LEU A 172 16.86 -14.20 2.55
N SER A 173 17.77 -14.87 1.83
CA SER A 173 19.15 -14.40 1.71
C SER A 173 19.22 -13.26 0.69
N LEU A 174 19.95 -12.20 1.02
CA LEU A 174 20.25 -11.10 0.09
C LEU A 174 21.72 -11.15 -0.39
N GLY A 175 22.39 -12.29 -0.18
CA GLY A 175 23.80 -12.52 -0.53
C GLY A 175 24.82 -11.98 0.47
N LYS A 176 24.35 -11.38 1.55
CA LYS A 176 25.18 -10.78 2.61
C LYS A 176 25.37 -11.72 3.77
#